data_84b87aca80a4be37a229274ddab874d5
#
_entry.id   84b87aca80a4be37a229274ddab874d5
#
_cell.length_a   1.000
_cell.length_b   1.000
_cell.length_c   1.000
_cell.angle_alpha   90.00
_cell.angle_beta   90.00
_cell.angle_gamma   90.00
#
_symmetry.space_group_name_H-M   'P 1'
#
loop_
_entity.id
_entity.type
_entity.pdbx_description
1 polymer ?
#
loop_
_entity_poly.entity_id
_entity_poly.type
_entity_poly.pdbx_seq_one_letter_code
_entity_poly.pdbx_strand_id
1 'polypeptide(L)'
;MKTASDPRHRHRIRLMQHLYSCQYTQKPDRVISHIWEHLPQIDPLIVTAAPEWPIEKLNPVDLAILRLAIFELTIDRKAPFKVIIDEAIELAKKYGAENSPGFINGALGKLIQIYEPQS
;
A
#
# COMPACT_ATOMS: atom_id res chain seq x y z
N MET A 1 -18.36 -5.51 -7.29
CA MET A 1 -18.33 -5.73 -5.84
C MET A 1 -17.26 -6.74 -5.46
N LYS A 2 -16.47 -6.40 -4.46
CA LYS A 2 -15.44 -7.29 -3.94
C LYS A 2 -16.04 -8.32 -3.01
N THR A 3 -15.54 -9.55 -3.10
CA THR A 3 -15.88 -10.59 -2.14
C THR A 3 -14.59 -11.17 -1.58
N ALA A 4 -14.69 -11.85 -0.45
CA ALA A 4 -13.54 -12.51 0.15
C ALA A 4 -12.95 -13.60 -0.75
N SER A 5 -13.73 -14.09 -1.70
CA SER A 5 -13.27 -15.12 -2.63
C SER A 5 -12.64 -14.57 -3.91
N ASP A 6 -12.66 -13.26 -4.13
CA ASP A 6 -12.03 -12.66 -5.33
C ASP A 6 -10.53 -12.93 -5.28
N PRO A 7 -9.96 -13.61 -6.31
CA PRO A 7 -8.53 -13.93 -6.30
C PRO A 7 -7.62 -12.71 -6.24
N ARG A 8 -8.02 -11.60 -6.84
CA ARG A 8 -7.21 -10.38 -6.82
C ARG A 8 -7.17 -9.77 -5.44
N HIS A 9 -8.30 -9.79 -4.72
CA HIS A 9 -8.37 -9.31 -3.35
C HIS A 9 -7.50 -10.19 -2.44
N ARG A 10 -7.64 -11.51 -2.56
CA ARG A 10 -6.82 -12.44 -1.75
C ARG A 10 -5.33 -12.30 -2.04
N HIS A 11 -4.98 -12.03 -3.30
CA HIS A 11 -3.59 -11.81 -3.67
C HIS A 11 -3.04 -10.56 -2.97
N ARG A 12 -3.81 -9.48 -2.92
CA ARG A 12 -3.41 -8.26 -2.23
C ARG A 12 -3.23 -8.48 -0.73
N ILE A 13 -4.13 -9.25 -0.12
CA ILE A 13 -3.99 -9.62 1.30
C ILE A 13 -2.65 -10.32 1.51
N ARG A 14 -2.34 -11.28 0.67
CA ARG A 14 -1.10 -12.04 0.77
C ARG A 14 0.13 -11.14 0.63
N LEU A 15 0.15 -10.28 -0.38
CA LEU A 15 1.26 -9.36 -0.59
C LEU A 15 1.44 -8.42 0.60
N MET A 16 0.35 -7.87 1.11
CA MET A 16 0.40 -6.98 2.26
C MET A 16 0.97 -7.69 3.50
N GLN A 17 0.53 -8.92 3.75
CA GLN A 17 0.99 -9.67 4.91
C GLN A 17 2.48 -10.01 4.81
N HIS A 18 2.96 -10.35 3.62
CA HIS A 18 4.38 -10.60 3.40
C HIS A 18 5.21 -9.32 3.55
N LEU A 19 4.73 -8.20 3.02
CA LEU A 19 5.40 -6.91 3.22
C LEU A 19 5.47 -6.56 4.70
N TYR A 20 4.38 -6.79 5.44
CA TYR A 20 4.35 -6.56 6.88
C TYR A 20 5.42 -7.38 7.59
N SER A 21 5.46 -8.68 7.32
CA SER A 21 6.42 -9.58 7.97
C SER A 21 7.86 -9.20 7.66
N CYS A 22 8.15 -8.84 6.42
CA CYS A 22 9.52 -8.54 6.00
C CYS A 22 10.05 -7.24 6.59
N GLN A 23 9.20 -6.37 7.14
CA GLN A 23 9.66 -5.19 7.86
C GLN A 23 10.55 -5.54 9.05
N TYR A 24 10.28 -6.65 9.70
CA TYR A 24 10.99 -7.06 10.90
C TYR A 24 12.32 -7.74 10.59
N THR A 25 12.37 -8.48 9.50
CA THR A 25 13.59 -9.21 9.12
C THR A 25 14.51 -8.39 8.23
N GLN A 26 13.98 -7.35 7.57
CA GLN A 26 14.67 -6.56 6.55
C GLN A 26 15.17 -7.42 5.40
N LYS A 27 14.55 -8.59 5.22
CA LYS A 27 14.88 -9.50 4.13
C LYS A 27 13.61 -9.82 3.36
N PRO A 28 13.56 -9.48 2.07
CA PRO A 28 12.39 -9.81 1.27
C PRO A 28 12.33 -11.31 1.03
N ASP A 29 11.10 -11.81 1.00
CA ASP A 29 10.89 -13.17 0.53
C ASP A 29 10.54 -13.14 -0.96
N ARG A 30 10.36 -14.34 -1.53
CA ARG A 30 10.11 -14.49 -2.94
C ARG A 30 8.82 -13.82 -3.39
N VAL A 31 7.83 -13.79 -2.52
CA VAL A 31 6.48 -13.28 -2.85
C VAL A 31 6.50 -11.79 -3.11
N ILE A 32 7.29 -11.03 -2.33
CA ILE A 32 7.31 -9.57 -2.44
C ILE A 32 8.66 -9.01 -2.90
N SER A 33 9.54 -9.85 -3.42
CA SER A 33 10.86 -9.38 -3.82
C SER A 33 10.80 -8.26 -4.87
N HIS A 34 9.87 -8.34 -5.80
CA HIS A 34 9.72 -7.33 -6.84
C HIS A 34 9.27 -5.99 -6.26
N ILE A 35 8.37 -6.00 -5.29
CA ILE A 35 7.96 -4.78 -4.60
C ILE A 35 9.11 -4.24 -3.77
N TRP A 36 9.80 -5.12 -3.05
CA TRP A 36 10.88 -4.75 -2.14
C TRP A 36 12.02 -4.04 -2.88
N GLU A 37 12.38 -4.52 -4.05
CA GLU A 37 13.47 -3.90 -4.82
C GLU A 37 13.12 -2.48 -5.29
N HIS A 38 11.84 -2.12 -5.29
CA HIS A 38 11.37 -0.79 -5.67
C HIS A 38 11.13 0.13 -4.48
N LEU A 39 11.42 -0.30 -3.25
CA LEU A 39 11.24 0.57 -2.08
C LEU A 39 12.01 1.89 -2.18
N PRO A 40 13.21 1.96 -2.78
CA PRO A 40 13.87 3.25 -2.97
C PRO A 40 13.05 4.27 -3.76
N GLN A 41 12.15 3.82 -4.64
CA GLN A 41 11.23 4.70 -5.36
C GLN A 41 9.91 4.91 -4.60
N ILE A 42 9.47 3.90 -3.86
CA ILE A 42 8.17 3.89 -3.19
C ILE A 42 8.19 4.72 -1.91
N ASP A 43 9.17 4.50 -1.04
CA ASP A 43 9.18 5.13 0.29
C ASP A 43 9.25 6.65 0.25
N PRO A 44 9.99 7.29 -0.67
CA PRO A 44 9.91 8.76 -0.78
C PRO A 44 8.51 9.27 -1.09
N LEU A 45 7.71 8.50 -1.82
CA LEU A 45 6.33 8.88 -2.12
C LEU A 45 5.44 8.77 -0.88
N ILE A 46 5.74 7.83 0.01
CA ILE A 46 5.04 7.75 1.30
C ILE A 46 5.33 9.01 2.12
N VAL A 47 6.59 9.44 2.16
CA VAL A 47 6.97 10.67 2.87
C VAL A 47 6.21 11.87 2.31
N THR A 48 6.11 11.95 0.99
CA THR A 48 5.36 13.03 0.33
C THR A 48 3.87 12.98 0.69
N ALA A 49 3.30 11.78 0.72
CA ALA A 49 1.88 11.57 0.99
C ALA A 49 1.51 11.81 2.46
N ALA A 50 2.42 11.55 3.38
CA ALA A 50 2.18 11.68 4.82
C ALA A 50 3.38 12.34 5.50
N PRO A 51 3.64 13.64 5.21
CA PRO A 51 4.85 14.28 5.67
C PRO A 51 4.93 14.49 7.18
N GLU A 52 3.81 14.42 7.89
CA GLU A 52 3.77 14.56 9.35
C GLU A 52 4.39 13.36 10.08
N TRP A 53 4.52 12.23 9.39
CA TRP A 53 4.92 10.99 10.05
C TRP A 53 6.17 10.41 9.41
N PRO A 54 7.27 10.27 10.18
CA PRO A 54 8.41 9.50 9.70
C PRO A 54 7.97 8.05 9.41
N ILE A 55 8.57 7.44 8.39
CA ILE A 55 8.20 6.08 8.00
C ILE A 55 8.30 5.11 9.18
N GLU A 56 9.35 5.21 9.98
CA GLU A 56 9.57 4.30 11.11
C GLU A 56 8.57 4.50 12.24
N LYS A 57 7.78 5.56 12.19
CA LYS A 57 6.72 5.83 13.17
C LYS A 57 5.34 5.44 12.68
N LEU A 58 5.21 5.06 11.42
CA LEU A 58 3.93 4.62 10.89
C LEU A 58 3.53 3.28 11.48
N ASN A 59 2.22 3.08 11.64
CA ASN A 59 1.66 1.76 11.95
C ASN A 59 2.20 0.79 10.91
N PRO A 60 2.82 -0.34 11.31
CA PRO A 60 3.42 -1.28 10.35
C PRO A 60 2.44 -1.84 9.32
N VAL A 61 1.18 -2.02 9.69
CA VAL A 61 0.16 -2.48 8.74
C VAL A 61 -0.11 -1.38 7.71
N ASP A 62 -0.24 -0.14 8.17
CA ASP A 62 -0.46 0.99 7.26
C ASP A 62 0.71 1.15 6.28
N LEU A 63 1.94 0.98 6.77
CA LEU A 63 3.12 1.04 5.91
C LEU A 63 3.09 -0.04 4.84
N ALA A 64 2.73 -1.27 5.20
CA ALA A 64 2.63 -2.36 4.24
C ALA A 64 1.56 -2.06 3.18
N ILE A 65 0.42 -1.53 3.60
CA ILE A 65 -0.67 -1.18 2.69
C ILE A 65 -0.24 -0.07 1.72
N LEU A 66 0.41 0.97 2.25
CA LEU A 66 0.89 2.09 1.41
C LEU A 66 1.95 1.62 0.41
N ARG A 67 2.87 0.78 0.83
CA ARG A 67 3.89 0.24 -0.07
C ARG A 67 3.28 -0.55 -1.21
N LEU A 68 2.31 -1.40 -0.90
CA LEU A 68 1.61 -2.18 -1.93
C LEU A 68 0.84 -1.27 -2.88
N ALA A 69 0.05 -0.36 -2.34
CA ALA A 69 -0.77 0.52 -3.17
C ALA A 69 0.08 1.41 -4.08
N ILE A 70 1.16 1.99 -3.55
CA ILE A 70 2.03 2.85 -4.34
C ILE A 70 2.77 2.05 -5.41
N PHE A 71 3.19 0.82 -5.09
CA PHE A 71 3.75 -0.07 -6.09
C PHE A 71 2.77 -0.27 -7.25
N GLU A 72 1.50 -0.57 -6.95
CA GLU A 72 0.49 -0.77 -7.99
C GLU A 72 0.22 0.50 -8.78
N LEU A 73 0.22 1.66 -8.11
CA LEU A 73 -0.08 2.94 -8.77
C LEU A 73 1.05 3.41 -9.68
N THR A 74 2.30 3.17 -9.33
CA THR A 74 3.42 3.81 -10.00
C THR A 74 4.30 2.87 -10.80
N ILE A 75 4.35 1.60 -10.45
CA ILE A 75 5.26 0.64 -11.08
C ILE A 75 4.51 -0.42 -11.85
N ASP A 76 3.63 -1.14 -11.19
CA ASP A 76 2.87 -2.22 -11.82
C ASP A 76 1.82 -1.71 -12.80
N ARG A 77 1.00 -0.76 -12.38
CA ARG A 77 0.05 0.00 -13.19
C ARG A 77 -0.95 -0.86 -13.97
N LYS A 78 -1.32 -2.01 -13.45
CA LYS A 78 -2.23 -2.93 -14.13
C LYS A 78 -3.69 -2.69 -13.83
N ALA A 79 -4.01 -2.09 -12.68
CA ALA A 79 -5.38 -1.80 -12.27
C ALA A 79 -5.64 -0.30 -12.31
N PRO A 80 -6.90 0.12 -12.50
CA PRO A 80 -7.26 1.53 -12.39
C PRO A 80 -6.96 2.06 -10.98
N PHE A 81 -6.57 3.34 -10.87
CA PHE A 81 -6.19 3.88 -9.57
C PHE A 81 -7.33 3.81 -8.54
N LYS A 82 -8.59 3.95 -8.98
CA LYS A 82 -9.74 3.86 -8.07
C LYS A 82 -9.85 2.49 -7.43
N VAL A 83 -9.58 1.44 -8.20
CA VAL A 83 -9.59 0.07 -7.68
C VAL A 83 -8.47 -0.10 -6.65
N ILE A 84 -7.27 0.41 -6.95
CA ILE A 84 -6.13 0.29 -6.05
C ILE A 84 -6.43 0.99 -4.73
N ILE A 85 -6.98 2.19 -4.76
CA ILE A 85 -7.31 2.94 -3.56
C ILE A 85 -8.40 2.24 -2.76
N ASP A 86 -9.46 1.79 -3.42
CA ASP A 86 -10.55 1.07 -2.74
C ASP A 86 -10.04 -0.19 -2.05
N GLU A 87 -9.16 -0.94 -2.72
CA GLU A 87 -8.58 -2.15 -2.14
C GLU A 87 -7.71 -1.82 -0.92
N ALA A 88 -6.93 -0.74 -1.01
CA ALA A 88 -6.10 -0.30 0.12
C ALA A 88 -6.97 0.06 1.32
N ILE A 89 -8.08 0.77 1.10
CA ILE A 89 -9.01 1.13 2.17
C ILE A 89 -9.64 -0.12 2.78
N GLU A 90 -10.01 -1.10 1.96
CA GLU A 90 -10.58 -2.36 2.47
C GLU A 90 -9.57 -3.12 3.33
N LEU A 91 -8.30 -3.15 2.92
CA LEU A 91 -7.25 -3.77 3.73
C LEU A 91 -7.08 -3.04 5.07
N ALA A 92 -7.15 -1.71 5.03
CA ALA A 92 -7.03 -0.90 6.24
C ALA A 92 -8.19 -1.15 7.19
N LYS A 93 -9.41 -1.31 6.67
CA LYS A 93 -10.58 -1.61 7.50
C LYS A 93 -10.46 -2.96 8.18
N LYS A 94 -9.89 -3.94 7.48
CA LYS A 94 -9.84 -5.31 8.01
C LYS A 94 -8.64 -5.54 8.92
N TYR A 95 -7.48 -4.98 8.58
CA TYR A 95 -6.22 -5.32 9.26
C TYR A 95 -5.60 -4.17 10.02
N GLY A 96 -6.00 -2.94 9.77
CA GLY A 96 -5.42 -1.77 10.40
C GLY A 96 -6.09 -1.39 11.71
N ALA A 97 -5.70 -0.24 12.24
CA ALA A 97 -6.30 0.35 13.42
C ALA A 97 -7.58 1.11 13.03
N GLU A 98 -8.31 1.62 14.03
CA GLU A 98 -9.58 2.30 13.79
C GLU A 98 -9.43 3.49 12.84
N ASN A 99 -8.32 4.23 12.94
CA ASN A 99 -8.09 5.40 12.10
C ASN A 99 -7.37 5.08 10.78
N SER A 100 -7.00 3.84 10.55
CA SER A 100 -6.24 3.46 9.35
C SER A 100 -6.97 3.75 8.04
N PRO A 101 -8.27 3.43 7.89
CA PRO A 101 -8.95 3.70 6.62
C PRO A 101 -8.90 5.17 6.21
N GLY A 102 -9.14 6.08 7.15
CA GLY A 102 -9.06 7.52 6.88
C GLY A 102 -7.66 7.98 6.55
N PHE A 103 -6.67 7.48 7.27
CA PHE A 103 -5.27 7.80 7.02
C PHE A 103 -4.84 7.34 5.62
N ILE A 104 -5.13 6.10 5.26
CA ILE A 104 -4.78 5.54 3.95
C ILE A 104 -5.47 6.32 2.82
N ASN A 105 -6.77 6.60 2.99
CA ASN A 105 -7.52 7.36 2.00
C ASN A 105 -6.92 8.75 1.80
N GLY A 106 -6.59 9.43 2.89
CA GLY A 106 -6.01 10.78 2.82
C GLY A 106 -4.63 10.77 2.16
N ALA A 107 -3.78 9.83 2.53
CA ALA A 107 -2.43 9.74 1.97
C ALA A 107 -2.45 9.44 0.47
N LEU A 108 -3.23 8.43 0.06
CA LEU A 108 -3.31 8.06 -1.35
C LEU A 108 -4.01 9.15 -2.17
N GLY A 109 -5.04 9.80 -1.60
CA GLY A 109 -5.72 10.91 -2.26
C GLY A 109 -4.77 12.07 -2.54
N LYS A 110 -3.91 12.40 -1.58
CA LYS A 110 -2.91 13.45 -1.76
C LYS A 110 -1.92 13.08 -2.87
N LEU A 111 -1.50 11.83 -2.91
CA LEU A 111 -0.56 11.37 -3.92
C LEU A 111 -1.17 11.46 -5.31
N ILE A 112 -2.45 11.09 -5.46
CA ILE A 112 -3.17 11.20 -6.73
C ILE A 112 -3.21 12.65 -7.20
N GLN A 113 -3.48 13.60 -6.30
CA GLN A 113 -3.52 15.01 -6.63
C GLN A 113 -2.16 15.52 -7.15
N ILE A 114 -1.07 15.03 -6.54
CA ILE A 114 0.28 15.47 -6.90
C ILE A 114 0.71 14.88 -8.25
N TYR A 115 0.47 13.60 -8.46
CA TYR A 115 0.99 12.88 -9.62
C TYR A 115 -0.01 12.69 -10.74
N GLU A 116 -1.31 12.86 -10.45
CA GLU A 116 -2.38 12.71 -11.43
C GLU A 116 -2.19 11.49 -12.33
N PRO A 117 -2.08 10.28 -11.76
CA PRO A 117 -1.84 9.09 -12.57
C PRO A 117 -2.99 8.84 -13.53
N GLN A 118 -2.66 8.38 -14.71
CA GLN A 118 -3.66 8.00 -15.70
C GLN A 118 -4.37 6.74 -15.24
N SER A 119 -5.67 6.72 -15.34
CA SER A 119 -6.47 5.56 -14.97
C SER A 119 -7.03 4.85 -16.19
#